data_43918a875b60067af6d6e971935e6069
#
_entry.id   43918a875b60067af6d6e971935e6069
#
_cell.length_a   1.000
_cell.length_b   1.000
_cell.length_c   1.000
_cell.angle_alpha   90.00
_cell.angle_beta   90.00
_cell.angle_gamma   90.00
#
_symmetry.space_group_name_H-M   'P 1'
#
loop_
_entity.id
_entity.type
_entity.pdbx_description
1 polymer ?
#
loop_
_entity_poly.entity_id
_entity_poly.type
_entity_poly.pdbx_seq_one_letter_code
_entity_poly.pdbx_strand_id
1 'polypeptide(L)'
;MNKDWTSIKKVGLPKLKLIMEHEIMSIYRTKEVLIQTEHEKMFVAFCQKVYKYKEYKEETYWYVNDGTTKVEDEVVAWMELPDRYEGE
;
A
#
# COMPACT_ATOMS: atom_id res chain seq x y z
N MET A 1 20.25 -4.81 11.46
CA MET A 1 19.71 -5.47 10.31
C MET A 1 18.23 -5.69 10.42
N ASN A 2 17.53 -5.41 9.39
CA ASN A 2 16.08 -5.37 9.44
C ASN A 2 15.48 -6.51 8.66
N LYS A 3 15.26 -7.62 9.33
CA LYS A 3 14.76 -8.80 8.66
C LYS A 3 13.29 -8.72 8.30
N ASP A 4 12.60 -7.72 8.84
CA ASP A 4 11.16 -7.65 8.67
C ASP A 4 10.73 -6.88 7.44
N TRP A 5 11.67 -6.24 6.76
CA TRP A 5 11.36 -5.53 5.53
C TRP A 5 11.09 -6.50 4.39
N THR A 6 9.99 -6.30 3.70
CA THR A 6 9.62 -7.10 2.55
C THR A 6 9.88 -6.28 1.29
N SER A 7 10.69 -6.82 0.40
CA SER A 7 11.02 -6.15 -0.85
C SER A 7 9.85 -6.26 -1.82
N ILE A 8 9.38 -5.14 -2.34
CA ILE A 8 8.31 -5.16 -3.33
C ILE A 8 8.77 -5.84 -4.60
N LYS A 9 10.01 -5.57 -5.01
CA LYS A 9 10.55 -6.16 -6.23
C LYS A 9 10.67 -7.67 -6.15
N LYS A 10 11.05 -8.19 -4.98
CA LYS A 10 11.28 -9.62 -4.84
C LYS A 10 10.04 -10.40 -4.42
N VAL A 11 9.20 -9.81 -3.61
CA VAL A 11 8.07 -10.52 -3.03
C VAL A 11 6.74 -9.97 -3.52
N GLY A 12 6.62 -8.64 -3.61
CA GLY A 12 5.39 -8.02 -4.06
C GLY A 12 4.76 -7.14 -3.00
N LEU A 13 3.55 -6.71 -3.29
CA LEU A 13 2.79 -5.82 -2.42
C LEU A 13 2.18 -6.57 -1.25
N PRO A 14 1.81 -5.85 -0.18
CA PRO A 14 0.99 -6.47 0.86
C PRO A 14 -0.32 -6.97 0.27
N LYS A 15 -1.01 -7.81 1.02
CA LYS A 15 -2.25 -8.38 0.55
C LYS A 15 -3.28 -7.28 0.27
N LEU A 16 -3.87 -7.35 -0.92
CA LEU A 16 -4.91 -6.41 -1.34
C LEU A 16 -6.28 -7.02 -1.09
N LYS A 17 -7.19 -6.20 -0.60
CA LYS A 17 -8.57 -6.61 -0.39
C LYS A 17 -9.48 -5.77 -1.24
N LEU A 18 -10.48 -6.40 -1.84
CA LEU A 18 -11.50 -5.67 -2.59
C LEU A 18 -12.32 -4.84 -1.61
N ILE A 19 -12.37 -3.53 -1.82
CA ILE A 19 -13.14 -2.65 -0.95
C ILE A 19 -14.34 -2.03 -1.66
N MET A 20 -14.33 -2.04 -2.99
CA MET A 20 -15.45 -1.51 -3.74
C MET A 20 -15.48 -2.14 -5.11
N GLU A 21 -16.65 -2.54 -5.55
CA GLU A 21 -16.82 -3.07 -6.90
C GLU A 21 -17.96 -2.35 -7.58
N HIS A 22 -17.72 -1.85 -8.77
CA HIS A 22 -18.65 -1.07 -9.55
C HIS A 22 -18.70 -1.64 -10.95
N GLU A 23 -19.73 -1.27 -11.73
CA GLU A 23 -19.81 -1.75 -13.09
C GLU A 23 -18.62 -1.32 -13.94
N ILE A 24 -18.03 -0.16 -13.62
CA ILE A 24 -16.95 0.37 -14.43
C ILE A 24 -15.58 0.24 -13.78
N MET A 25 -15.51 -0.10 -12.50
CA MET A 25 -14.22 -0.21 -11.84
C MET A 25 -14.32 -1.05 -10.58
N SER A 26 -13.18 -1.53 -10.13
CA SER A 26 -13.05 -2.13 -8.81
C SER A 26 -11.85 -1.53 -8.11
N ILE A 27 -11.93 -1.45 -6.78
CA ILE A 27 -10.89 -0.84 -5.97
C ILE A 27 -10.43 -1.84 -4.93
N TYR A 28 -9.13 -2.06 -4.89
CA TYR A 28 -8.48 -2.92 -3.91
C TYR A 28 -7.57 -2.07 -3.03
N ARG A 29 -7.41 -2.47 -1.79
CA ARG A 29 -6.59 -1.71 -0.85
C ARG A 29 -5.92 -2.62 0.15
N THR A 30 -4.68 -2.29 0.51
CA THR A 30 -4.00 -2.99 1.58
C THR A 30 -4.36 -2.35 2.91
N LYS A 31 -4.06 -3.04 4.01
CA LYS A 31 -4.08 -2.39 5.30
C LYS A 31 -2.90 -1.41 5.37
N GLU A 32 -2.89 -0.59 6.40
CA GLU A 32 -1.75 0.31 6.60
C GLU A 32 -0.52 -0.48 7.01
N VAL A 33 0.61 -0.12 6.42
CA VAL A 33 1.90 -0.74 6.72
C VAL A 33 2.95 0.35 6.77
N LEU A 34 4.11 0.01 7.30
CA LEU A 34 5.25 0.92 7.25
C LEU A 34 5.92 0.72 5.91
N ILE A 35 6.21 1.80 5.20
CA ILE A 35 6.86 1.72 3.89
C ILE A 35 8.17 2.48 3.91
N GLN A 36 9.06 2.09 3.00
CA GLN A 36 10.32 2.79 2.77
C GLN A 36 10.43 3.07 1.29
N THR A 37 10.84 4.31 0.97
CA THR A 37 10.99 4.71 -0.42
C THR A 37 12.44 4.59 -0.86
N GLU A 38 12.67 4.77 -2.16
CA GLU A 38 14.02 4.68 -2.70
C GLU A 38 14.93 5.77 -2.17
N HIS A 39 14.39 6.86 -1.66
CA HIS A 39 15.18 7.93 -1.05
C HIS A 39 15.22 7.79 0.47
N GLU A 40 14.97 6.59 0.97
CA GLU A 40 15.10 6.25 2.37
C GLU A 40 14.14 6.98 3.31
N LYS A 41 13.03 7.45 2.75
CA LYS A 41 11.98 8.03 3.57
C LYS A 41 11.04 6.93 4.04
N MET A 42 10.49 7.10 5.22
CA MET A 42 9.59 6.10 5.80
C MET A 42 8.27 6.74 6.16
N PHE A 43 7.19 6.04 5.87
CA PHE A 43 5.83 6.50 6.15
C PHE A 43 4.96 5.34 6.56
N VAL A 44 3.90 5.63 7.31
CA VAL A 44 2.79 4.70 7.45
C VAL A 44 1.84 4.98 6.29
N ALA A 45 1.57 3.97 5.49
CA ALA A 45 0.83 4.17 4.25
C ALA A 45 0.05 2.91 3.88
N PHE A 46 -0.88 3.08 2.95
CA PHE A 46 -1.55 1.92 2.35
C PHE A 46 -1.45 2.02 0.84
N CYS A 47 -1.56 0.88 0.18
CA CYS A 47 -1.52 0.81 -1.28
C CYS A 47 -2.92 0.62 -1.80
N GLN A 48 -3.27 1.34 -2.85
CA GLN A 48 -4.58 1.20 -3.47
C GLN A 48 -4.43 0.92 -4.95
N LYS A 49 -5.14 -0.09 -5.42
CA LYS A 49 -5.14 -0.46 -6.82
C LYS A 49 -6.55 -0.26 -7.36
N VAL A 50 -6.65 0.49 -8.44
CA VAL A 50 -7.92 0.75 -9.12
C VAL A 50 -7.86 0.09 -10.50
N TYR A 51 -8.83 -0.73 -10.80
CA TYR A 51 -8.93 -1.37 -12.10
C TYR A 51 -10.13 -0.79 -12.83
N LYS A 52 -9.88 -0.15 -13.98
CA LYS A 52 -10.92 0.49 -14.77
C LYS A 52 -11.25 -0.40 -15.96
N TYR A 53 -12.42 -1.00 -15.93
CA TYR A 53 -12.79 -2.04 -16.90
C TYR A 53 -12.82 -1.55 -18.33
N LYS A 54 -13.45 -0.41 -18.56
CA LYS A 54 -13.60 0.07 -19.93
C LYS A 54 -12.30 0.52 -20.56
N GLU A 55 -11.37 0.96 -19.75
CA GLU A 55 -10.09 1.43 -20.25
C GLU A 55 -9.03 0.36 -20.21
N TYR A 56 -9.36 -0.79 -19.63
CA TYR A 56 -8.38 -1.86 -19.43
C TYR A 56 -7.14 -1.32 -18.75
N LYS A 57 -7.37 -0.46 -17.74
CA LYS A 57 -6.30 0.27 -17.11
C LYS A 57 -6.24 -0.04 -15.63
N GLU A 58 -5.03 -0.20 -15.13
CA GLU A 58 -4.79 -0.49 -13.74
C GLU A 58 -3.89 0.59 -13.18
N GLU A 59 -4.29 1.20 -12.05
CA GLU A 59 -3.51 2.24 -11.41
C GLU A 59 -3.23 1.82 -9.97
N THR A 60 -1.97 1.94 -9.56
CA THR A 60 -1.56 1.52 -8.23
C THR A 60 -0.76 2.66 -7.60
N TYR A 61 -1.22 3.13 -6.45
CA TYR A 61 -0.56 4.22 -5.74
C TYR A 61 -0.55 3.95 -4.25
N TRP A 62 0.41 4.58 -3.59
CA TRP A 62 0.49 4.55 -2.13
C TRP A 62 0.01 5.87 -1.57
N TYR A 63 -0.71 5.82 -0.44
CA TYR A 63 -1.29 7.01 0.17
C TYR A 63 -0.96 7.08 1.65
N VAL A 64 -0.74 8.31 2.14
CA VAL A 64 -0.54 8.58 3.55
C VAL A 64 -1.65 9.53 4.01
N ASN A 65 -1.67 9.82 5.32
CA ASN A 65 -2.62 10.79 5.90
C ASN A 65 -4.07 10.45 5.54
N ASP A 66 -4.47 9.22 5.84
CA ASP A 66 -5.84 8.76 5.61
C ASP A 66 -6.26 8.87 4.16
N GLY A 67 -5.30 8.76 3.25
CA GLY A 67 -5.61 8.77 1.83
C GLY A 67 -5.63 10.14 1.20
N THR A 68 -5.22 11.16 1.93
CA THR A 68 -5.24 12.52 1.37
C THR A 68 -4.00 12.88 0.59
N THR A 69 -2.90 12.15 0.78
CA THR A 69 -1.64 12.48 0.12
C THR A 69 -1.05 11.26 -0.54
N LYS A 70 -0.78 11.38 -1.83
CA LYS A 70 -0.17 10.30 -2.59
C LYS A 70 1.35 10.36 -2.41
N VAL A 71 1.97 9.19 -2.21
CA VAL A 71 3.43 9.11 -2.10
C VAL A 71 4.02 9.23 -3.49
N GLU A 72 4.90 10.22 -3.68
CA GLU A 72 5.48 10.46 -4.99
C GLU A 72 6.73 9.63 -5.25
N ASP A 73 7.48 9.34 -4.19
CA ASP A 73 8.67 8.51 -4.31
C ASP A 73 8.31 7.06 -4.58
N GLU A 74 9.21 6.35 -5.22
CA GLU A 74 8.98 4.92 -5.44
C GLU A 74 9.11 4.16 -4.12
N VAL A 75 8.09 3.39 -3.77
CA VAL A 75 8.11 2.56 -2.58
C VAL A 75 8.83 1.27 -2.90
N VAL A 76 9.88 0.97 -2.13
CA VAL A 76 10.71 -0.20 -2.42
C VAL A 76 10.52 -1.34 -1.44
N ALA A 77 10.01 -1.06 -0.25
CA ALA A 77 9.85 -2.10 0.76
C ALA A 77 8.74 -1.72 1.73
N TRP A 78 8.20 -2.73 2.41
CA TRP A 78 7.16 -2.51 3.40
C TRP A 78 7.33 -3.52 4.53
N MET A 79 6.73 -3.23 5.67
CA MET A 79 6.66 -4.19 6.76
C MET A 79 5.40 -3.93 7.54
N GLU A 80 4.92 -4.97 8.19
CA GLU A 80 3.68 -4.85 8.95
C GLU A 80 3.90 -4.00 10.19
N LEU A 81 2.88 -3.24 10.54
CA LEU A 81 2.91 -2.47 11.77
C LEU A 81 2.73 -3.42 12.96
N PRO A 82 3.34 -3.10 14.09
CA PRO A 82 3.10 -3.93 15.28
C PRO A 82 1.66 -3.81 15.71
N ASP A 83 1.19 -4.83 16.41
CA ASP A 83 -0.15 -4.80 16.96
C ASP A 83 -0.29 -3.66 17.94
N ARG A 84 -1.49 -3.10 17.97
CA ARG A 84 -1.77 -2.02 18.88
C ARG A 84 -1.70 -2.51 20.32
N TYR A 85 -1.11 -1.69 21.17
CA TYR A 85 -1.04 -2.03 22.59
C TYR A 85 -2.46 -2.03 23.18
N GLU A 86 -2.77 -3.10 23.86
CA GLU A 86 -4.09 -3.23 24.48
C GLU A 86 -3.92 -3.53 25.97
N GLY A 87 -3.08 -2.79 26.62
CA GLY A 87 -2.81 -3.01 28.00
C GLY A 87 -4.03 -2.75 28.88
N GLU A 88 -3.85 -3.01 30.16
CA GLU A 88 -4.91 -2.94 31.15
C GLU A 88 -5.78 -1.69 31.05
#